data_fb25d56c5868d71cd919fae059b995ae
#
_entry.id   fb25d56c5868d71cd919fae059b995ae
#
_cell.length_a   1.000
_cell.length_b   1.000
_cell.length_c   1.000
_cell.angle_alpha   90.00
_cell.angle_beta   90.00
_cell.angle_gamma   90.00
#
_symmetry.space_group_name_H-M   'P 1'
#
loop_
_entity.id
_entity.type
_entity.pdbx_description
1 polymer ?
#
loop_
_entity_poly.entity_id
_entity_poly.type
_entity_poly.pdbx_seq_one_letter_code
_entity_poly.pdbx_strand_id
1 'polypeptide(L)'
;MKVAGVSPAGDYVLLTNGSNKGLQCYDMASQTLTTITEADGAGYNVQLSQDGKEVVYRETSFDRNNLRQNKIIRMNMSNQRQNVVARSQRDMKLMATSDNLTTIVIADRKIVLKNNGLSTTLAPNGMNESYLWPSVSPDGKKICYYVAGKGCFVANIDGSNPQFIARDCRAAKWYNNNTIVAMADEDDGHFTTASAIVAYSLNGQKQVLTSNKMIAMYPYTAENMIVFSTLKGETYMLNVK
;
A
#
# COMPACT_ATOMS: atom_id res chain seq x y z
N MET A 1 -4.12 -15.91 -4.58
CA MET A 1 -3.19 -14.76 -4.74
C MET A 1 -3.72 -13.61 -3.91
N LYS A 2 -2.89 -12.65 -3.55
CA LYS A 2 -3.32 -11.45 -2.83
C LYS A 2 -3.05 -10.20 -3.66
N VAL A 3 -3.81 -9.14 -3.37
CA VAL A 3 -3.64 -7.84 -4.01
C VAL A 3 -2.33 -7.21 -3.57
N ALA A 4 -1.55 -6.70 -4.52
CA ALA A 4 -0.35 -5.91 -4.33
C ALA A 4 -0.54 -4.43 -4.72
N GLY A 5 -1.57 -4.14 -5.52
CA GLY A 5 -1.94 -2.80 -5.96
C GLY A 5 -3.15 -2.82 -6.88
N VAL A 6 -3.73 -1.67 -7.12
CA VAL A 6 -4.75 -1.45 -8.15
C VAL A 6 -4.46 -0.12 -8.84
N SER A 7 -4.62 -0.08 -10.14
CA SER A 7 -4.44 1.16 -10.90
C SER A 7 -5.44 2.23 -10.46
N PRO A 8 -5.10 3.49 -10.48
CA PRO A 8 -6.02 4.56 -10.05
C PRO A 8 -7.34 4.57 -10.82
N ALA A 9 -7.32 4.26 -12.10
CA ALA A 9 -8.52 4.16 -12.95
C ALA A 9 -9.30 2.83 -12.77
N GLY A 10 -8.73 1.84 -12.08
CA GLY A 10 -9.34 0.52 -11.90
C GLY A 10 -9.28 -0.38 -13.13
N ASP A 11 -8.45 -0.08 -14.11
CA ASP A 11 -8.31 -0.83 -15.36
C ASP A 11 -7.44 -2.09 -15.22
N TYR A 12 -6.59 -2.17 -14.19
CA TYR A 12 -5.86 -3.39 -13.85
C TYR A 12 -5.62 -3.57 -12.34
N VAL A 13 -5.42 -4.81 -11.93
CA VAL A 13 -5.06 -5.20 -10.55
C VAL A 13 -3.71 -5.89 -10.55
N LEU A 14 -2.83 -5.48 -9.66
CA LEU A 14 -1.56 -6.15 -9.40
C LEU A 14 -1.75 -7.22 -8.32
N LEU A 15 -1.31 -8.43 -8.63
CA LEU A 15 -1.45 -9.60 -7.78
C LEU A 15 -0.08 -10.20 -7.45
N THR A 16 0.03 -10.79 -6.27
CA THR A 16 1.23 -11.51 -5.81
C THR A 16 0.82 -12.78 -5.04
N ASN A 17 1.76 -13.67 -4.78
CA ASN A 17 1.48 -14.82 -3.92
C ASN A 17 1.52 -14.45 -2.42
N GLY A 18 1.20 -15.41 -1.56
CA GLY A 18 1.13 -15.22 -0.11
C GLY A 18 2.43 -14.71 0.54
N SER A 19 3.59 -15.04 -0.01
CA SER A 19 4.93 -14.63 0.46
C SER A 19 5.47 -13.36 -0.22
N ASN A 20 4.68 -12.66 -1.02
CA ASN A 20 5.07 -11.53 -1.87
C ASN A 20 6.07 -11.90 -2.98
N LYS A 21 6.14 -13.16 -3.37
CA LYS A 21 6.94 -13.61 -4.50
C LYS A 21 6.15 -13.41 -5.79
N GLY A 22 6.82 -12.89 -6.80
CA GLY A 22 6.23 -12.56 -8.08
C GLY A 22 5.30 -11.35 -8.04
N LEU A 23 5.09 -10.79 -9.21
CA LEU A 23 4.11 -9.74 -9.47
C LEU A 23 3.44 -10.03 -10.80
N GLN A 24 2.11 -10.02 -10.80
CA GLN A 24 1.28 -10.27 -11.97
C GLN A 24 0.31 -9.11 -12.15
N CYS A 25 -0.05 -8.83 -13.39
CA CYS A 25 -1.04 -7.84 -13.77
C CYS A 25 -2.28 -8.55 -14.31
N TYR A 26 -3.42 -8.31 -13.70
CA TYR A 26 -4.72 -8.72 -14.20
C TYR A 26 -5.39 -7.54 -14.87
N ASP A 27 -5.55 -7.60 -16.18
CA ASP A 27 -6.26 -6.59 -16.98
C ASP A 27 -7.76 -6.80 -16.86
N MET A 28 -8.49 -5.76 -16.48
CA MET A 28 -9.92 -5.85 -16.19
C MET A 28 -10.79 -5.94 -17.44
N ALA A 29 -10.36 -5.36 -18.55
CA ALA A 29 -11.11 -5.35 -19.80
C ALA A 29 -10.97 -6.67 -20.56
N SER A 30 -9.74 -7.15 -20.72
CA SER A 30 -9.46 -8.41 -21.41
C SER A 30 -9.60 -9.65 -20.53
N GLN A 31 -9.69 -9.47 -19.20
CA GLN A 31 -9.70 -10.56 -18.20
C GLN A 31 -8.47 -11.47 -18.29
N THR A 32 -7.33 -10.91 -18.69
CA THR A 32 -6.09 -11.65 -18.85
C THR A 32 -5.12 -11.40 -17.71
N LEU A 33 -4.36 -12.44 -17.35
CA LEU A 33 -3.32 -12.38 -16.33
C LEU A 33 -1.96 -12.46 -16.99
N THR A 34 -1.11 -11.44 -16.80
CA THR A 34 0.23 -11.35 -17.35
C THR A 34 1.27 -11.30 -16.23
N THR A 35 2.32 -12.10 -16.34
CA THR A 35 3.43 -12.07 -15.37
C THR A 35 4.36 -10.90 -15.66
N ILE A 36 4.58 -10.05 -14.65
CA ILE A 36 5.56 -8.96 -14.69
C ILE A 36 6.94 -9.49 -14.28
N THR A 37 7.01 -10.22 -13.17
CA THR A 37 8.24 -10.82 -12.64
C THR A 37 7.92 -11.97 -11.70
N GLU A 38 8.84 -12.94 -11.61
CA GLU A 38 8.79 -14.05 -10.64
C GLU A 38 9.69 -13.79 -9.41
N ALA A 39 10.30 -12.62 -9.30
CA ALA A 39 11.28 -12.31 -8.29
C ALA A 39 10.71 -12.32 -6.87
N ASP A 40 11.54 -12.71 -5.91
CA ASP A 40 11.19 -12.65 -4.48
C ASP A 40 11.01 -11.20 -4.05
N GLY A 41 9.98 -10.96 -3.23
CA GLY A 41 9.66 -9.65 -2.67
C GLY A 41 9.00 -8.66 -3.63
N ALA A 42 8.71 -9.05 -4.88
CA ALA A 42 8.14 -8.16 -5.89
C ALA A 42 6.77 -7.61 -5.52
N GLY A 43 5.95 -8.39 -4.83
CA GLY A 43 4.63 -7.95 -4.36
C GLY A 43 4.63 -7.14 -3.06
N TYR A 44 5.80 -6.87 -2.49
CA TYR A 44 5.88 -6.12 -1.23
C TYR A 44 6.03 -4.63 -1.48
N ASN A 45 5.07 -3.84 -0.97
CA ASN A 45 5.08 -2.38 -1.04
C ASN A 45 5.20 -1.83 -2.47
N VAL A 46 4.42 -2.40 -3.37
CA VAL A 46 4.30 -1.93 -4.76
C VAL A 46 3.69 -0.54 -4.78
N GLN A 47 4.21 0.33 -5.62
CA GLN A 47 3.72 1.68 -5.80
C GLN A 47 3.40 1.95 -7.27
N LEU A 48 2.37 2.71 -7.50
CA LEU A 48 1.89 3.10 -8.81
C LEU A 48 1.98 4.62 -8.97
N SER A 49 2.24 5.07 -10.19
CA SER A 49 2.07 6.49 -10.53
C SER A 49 0.59 6.90 -10.47
N GLN A 50 0.33 8.19 -10.30
CA GLN A 50 -1.04 8.71 -10.24
C GLN A 50 -1.85 8.48 -11.52
N ASP A 51 -1.17 8.35 -12.66
CA ASP A 51 -1.79 8.04 -13.95
C ASP A 51 -1.83 6.53 -14.25
N GLY A 52 -1.36 5.68 -13.33
CA GLY A 52 -1.30 4.23 -13.50
C GLY A 52 -0.33 3.70 -14.53
N LYS A 53 0.46 4.56 -15.20
CA LYS A 53 1.33 4.14 -16.30
C LYS A 53 2.65 3.56 -15.86
N GLU A 54 3.03 3.75 -14.61
CA GLU A 54 4.28 3.25 -14.06
C GLU A 54 4.04 2.47 -12.77
N VAL A 55 4.78 1.39 -12.61
CA VAL A 55 4.85 0.61 -11.39
C VAL A 55 6.28 0.59 -10.86
N VAL A 56 6.42 0.76 -9.56
CA VAL A 56 7.69 0.61 -8.85
C VAL A 56 7.57 -0.56 -7.90
N TYR A 57 8.45 -1.53 -8.04
CA TYR A 57 8.49 -2.73 -7.23
C TYR A 57 9.93 -3.13 -6.89
N ARG A 58 10.06 -4.07 -5.99
CA ARG A 58 11.33 -4.56 -5.50
C ARG A 58 11.61 -5.97 -6.01
N GLU A 59 12.87 -6.26 -6.32
CA GLU A 59 13.38 -7.62 -6.46
C GLU A 59 14.39 -7.90 -5.35
N THR A 60 14.22 -9.02 -4.68
CA THR A 60 15.10 -9.48 -3.60
C THR A 60 15.89 -10.69 -4.06
N SER A 61 17.18 -10.68 -3.82
CA SER A 61 18.09 -11.80 -4.02
C SER A 61 19.05 -11.91 -2.84
N PHE A 62 19.85 -12.98 -2.80
CA PHE A 62 20.90 -13.17 -1.79
C PHE A 62 22.22 -13.35 -2.52
N ASP A 63 23.27 -12.75 -1.98
CA ASP A 63 24.63 -12.93 -2.50
C ASP A 63 25.27 -14.23 -1.97
N ARG A 64 26.55 -14.46 -2.33
CA ARG A 64 27.29 -15.67 -1.94
C ARG A 64 27.49 -15.80 -0.42
N ASN A 65 27.31 -14.71 0.32
CA ASN A 65 27.41 -14.65 1.78
C ASN A 65 26.03 -14.69 2.46
N ASN A 66 24.95 -15.03 1.72
CA ASN A 66 23.56 -14.97 2.18
C ASN A 66 23.12 -13.57 2.65
N LEU A 67 23.78 -12.52 2.18
CA LEU A 67 23.33 -11.17 2.44
C LEU A 67 22.26 -10.75 1.44
N ARG A 68 21.16 -10.25 1.97
CA ARG A 68 20.04 -9.79 1.15
C ARG A 68 20.45 -8.61 0.29
N GLN A 69 20.16 -8.71 -1.00
CA GLN A 69 20.32 -7.68 -2.00
C GLN A 69 18.95 -7.29 -2.53
N ASN A 70 18.66 -6.01 -2.61
CA ASN A 70 17.43 -5.51 -3.18
C ASN A 70 17.74 -4.61 -4.39
N LYS A 71 16.94 -4.77 -5.45
CA LYS A 71 16.85 -3.84 -6.56
C LYS A 71 15.46 -3.22 -6.55
N ILE A 72 15.38 -1.93 -6.81
CA ILE A 72 14.13 -1.27 -7.13
C ILE A 72 14.03 -1.12 -8.63
N ILE A 73 12.96 -1.63 -9.16
CA ILE A 73 12.63 -1.61 -10.57
C ILE A 73 11.48 -0.62 -10.76
N ARG A 74 11.63 0.27 -11.71
CA ARG A 74 10.56 1.09 -12.26
C ARG A 74 10.23 0.54 -13.64
N MET A 75 8.97 0.22 -13.88
CA MET A 75 8.50 -0.34 -15.14
C MET A 75 7.36 0.52 -15.71
N ASN A 76 7.43 0.81 -16.98
CA ASN A 76 6.31 1.36 -17.73
C ASN A 76 5.34 0.24 -18.12
N MET A 77 4.07 0.39 -17.74
CA MET A 77 3.04 -0.65 -17.92
C MET A 77 2.66 -0.90 -19.37
N SER A 78 2.75 0.14 -20.24
CA SER A 78 2.33 0.02 -21.64
C SER A 78 3.34 -0.72 -22.51
N ASN A 79 4.64 -0.48 -22.30
CA ASN A 79 5.70 -1.06 -23.14
C ASN A 79 6.65 -2.00 -22.39
N GLN A 80 6.37 -2.25 -21.11
CA GLN A 80 7.11 -3.12 -20.19
C GLN A 80 8.62 -2.76 -20.05
N ARG A 81 9.01 -1.54 -20.44
CA ARG A 81 10.38 -1.08 -20.29
C ARG A 81 10.71 -0.90 -18.83
N GLN A 82 11.79 -1.57 -18.40
CA GLN A 82 12.24 -1.56 -17.02
C GLN A 82 13.55 -0.81 -16.85
N ASN A 83 13.67 -0.09 -15.74
CA ASN A 83 14.89 0.58 -15.30
C ASN A 83 15.17 0.25 -13.83
N VAL A 84 16.43 -0.06 -13.50
CA VAL A 84 16.86 -0.18 -12.12
C VAL A 84 17.07 1.22 -11.57
N VAL A 85 16.25 1.64 -10.61
CA VAL A 85 16.32 3.00 -10.04
C VAL A 85 17.06 3.05 -8.70
N ALA A 86 17.23 1.91 -8.04
CA ALA A 86 18.06 1.82 -6.83
C ALA A 86 18.53 0.38 -6.56
N ARG A 87 19.61 0.26 -5.78
CA ARG A 87 20.12 -1.00 -5.26
C ARG A 87 20.51 -0.82 -3.80
N SER A 88 20.30 -1.81 -2.96
CA SER A 88 20.74 -1.77 -1.57
C SER A 88 20.98 -3.17 -1.03
N GLN A 89 21.91 -3.26 -0.08
CA GLN A 89 22.09 -4.43 0.78
C GLN A 89 21.17 -4.28 1.99
N ARG A 90 20.63 -5.41 2.49
CA ARG A 90 19.70 -5.47 3.62
C ARG A 90 18.41 -4.66 3.40
N ASP A 91 18.04 -3.84 4.36
CA ASP A 91 16.76 -3.15 4.33
C ASP A 91 16.84 -1.88 3.51
N MET A 92 16.01 -1.83 2.49
CA MET A 92 15.84 -0.59 1.73
C MET A 92 15.01 0.38 2.54
N LYS A 93 15.65 1.44 2.97
CA LYS A 93 14.99 2.52 3.69
C LYS A 93 14.13 3.40 2.79
N LEU A 94 14.46 3.44 1.49
CA LEU A 94 13.79 4.30 0.51
C LEU A 94 13.65 3.58 -0.82
N MET A 95 12.45 3.61 -1.37
CA MET A 95 12.25 3.33 -2.79
C MET A 95 12.61 4.58 -3.57
N ALA A 96 13.57 4.48 -4.50
CA ALA A 96 13.82 5.56 -5.44
C ALA A 96 12.63 5.66 -6.38
N THR A 97 12.23 6.89 -6.67
CA THR A 97 11.09 7.20 -7.50
C THR A 97 11.49 8.16 -8.60
N SER A 98 10.69 8.22 -9.65
CA SER A 98 10.81 9.31 -10.61
C SER A 98 10.53 10.64 -9.93
N ASP A 99 11.06 11.72 -10.50
CA ASP A 99 10.92 13.06 -9.97
C ASP A 99 9.47 13.52 -9.80
N ASN A 100 8.54 12.85 -10.50
CA ASN A 100 7.12 13.17 -10.50
C ASN A 100 6.27 12.22 -9.62
N LEU A 101 6.87 11.23 -8.97
CA LEU A 101 6.14 10.28 -8.13
C LEU A 101 6.34 10.60 -6.65
N THR A 102 5.28 11.04 -6.00
CA THR A 102 5.24 11.15 -4.54
C THR A 102 5.17 9.75 -3.94
N THR A 103 6.16 9.39 -3.12
CA THR A 103 6.16 8.11 -2.40
C THR A 103 6.23 8.31 -0.91
N ILE A 104 5.58 7.40 -0.21
CA ILE A 104 5.54 7.38 1.25
C ILE A 104 5.86 5.96 1.74
N VAL A 105 6.83 5.85 2.63
CA VAL A 105 7.31 4.56 3.14
C VAL A 105 7.62 4.65 4.63
N ILE A 106 7.84 3.50 5.26
CA ILE A 106 8.38 3.43 6.62
C ILE A 106 9.88 3.14 6.56
N ALA A 107 10.66 3.97 7.24
CA ALA A 107 12.07 3.73 7.51
C ALA A 107 12.37 4.03 8.97
N ASP A 108 13.10 3.13 9.66
CA ASP A 108 13.43 3.24 11.08
C ASP A 108 12.20 3.58 11.97
N ARG A 109 11.06 2.94 11.68
CA ARG A 109 9.73 3.16 12.33
C ARG A 109 9.13 4.55 12.12
N LYS A 110 9.68 5.38 11.24
CA LYS A 110 9.19 6.72 10.91
C LYS A 110 8.62 6.73 9.49
N ILE A 111 7.75 7.70 9.26
CA ILE A 111 7.25 7.98 7.92
C ILE A 111 8.32 8.73 7.15
N VAL A 112 8.68 8.26 5.96
CA VAL A 112 9.53 8.99 5.03
C VAL A 112 8.73 9.31 3.78
N LEU A 113 8.52 10.60 3.57
CA LEU A 113 7.88 11.15 2.38
C LEU A 113 8.97 11.58 1.40
N LYS A 114 8.88 11.12 0.17
CA LYS A 114 9.70 11.60 -0.95
C LYS A 114 8.80 12.29 -1.95
N ASN A 115 9.11 13.54 -2.25
CA ASN A 115 8.37 14.36 -3.20
C ASN A 115 9.34 15.29 -3.93
N ASN A 116 9.24 15.38 -5.26
CA ASN A 116 10.11 16.21 -6.10
C ASN A 116 11.61 16.03 -5.80
N GLY A 117 12.06 14.79 -5.62
CA GLY A 117 13.44 14.46 -5.29
C GLY A 117 13.88 14.76 -3.85
N LEU A 118 13.07 15.44 -3.06
CA LEU A 118 13.33 15.71 -1.63
C LEU A 118 12.77 14.58 -0.77
N SER A 119 13.53 14.24 0.28
CA SER A 119 13.15 13.21 1.26
C SER A 119 12.99 13.85 2.62
N THR A 120 11.81 13.71 3.23
CA THR A 120 11.48 14.28 4.53
C THR A 120 11.03 13.17 5.48
N THR A 121 11.62 13.15 6.68
CA THR A 121 11.19 12.24 7.75
C THR A 121 10.12 12.92 8.60
N LEU A 122 8.98 12.25 8.74
CA LEU A 122 7.83 12.73 9.50
C LEU A 122 7.57 11.86 10.71
N ALA A 123 7.23 12.49 11.83
CA ALA A 123 6.81 11.84 13.07
C ALA A 123 5.64 12.62 13.71
N PRO A 124 4.44 12.63 13.06
CA PRO A 124 3.35 13.50 13.43
C PRO A 124 2.88 13.36 14.90
N ASN A 125 2.94 12.15 15.45
CA ASN A 125 2.57 11.85 16.83
C ASN A 125 3.77 11.76 17.79
N GLY A 126 4.98 12.10 17.32
CA GLY A 126 6.21 12.12 18.11
C GLY A 126 7.27 11.11 17.67
N MET A 127 8.51 11.42 18.04
CA MET A 127 9.70 10.64 17.61
C MET A 127 9.81 9.26 18.26
N ASN A 128 9.12 9.02 19.38
CA ASN A 128 9.15 7.71 20.06
C ASN A 128 8.12 6.72 19.49
N GLU A 129 7.21 7.17 18.63
CA GLU A 129 6.16 6.34 18.06
C GLU A 129 6.68 5.47 16.90
N SER A 130 5.98 4.36 16.67
CA SER A 130 6.20 3.47 15.53
C SER A 130 5.04 3.62 14.56
N TYR A 131 5.36 3.94 13.33
CA TYR A 131 4.39 4.21 12.26
C TYR A 131 4.30 3.04 11.29
N LEU A 132 3.10 2.77 10.78
CA LEU A 132 2.80 1.68 9.85
C LEU A 132 1.83 2.16 8.77
N TRP A 133 1.85 1.50 7.61
CA TRP A 133 0.89 1.64 6.50
C TRP A 133 0.58 3.09 6.08
N PRO A 134 1.59 3.92 5.81
CA PRO A 134 1.33 5.27 5.38
C PRO A 134 0.76 5.31 3.96
N SER A 135 -0.10 6.29 3.68
CA SER A 135 -0.67 6.53 2.36
C SER A 135 -0.92 8.02 2.16
N VAL A 136 -0.67 8.53 0.95
CA VAL A 136 -0.92 9.92 0.57
C VAL A 136 -2.31 10.04 -0.05
N SER A 137 -3.03 11.13 0.26
CA SER A 137 -4.34 11.43 -0.34
C SER A 137 -4.22 11.70 -1.85
N PRO A 138 -5.27 11.46 -2.64
CA PRO A 138 -5.25 11.69 -4.09
C PRO A 138 -4.83 13.11 -4.49
N ASP A 139 -5.22 14.13 -3.71
CA ASP A 139 -4.83 15.52 -3.94
C ASP A 139 -3.43 15.90 -3.44
N GLY A 140 -2.70 14.94 -2.83
CA GLY A 140 -1.35 15.14 -2.30
C GLY A 140 -1.27 16.01 -1.05
N LYS A 141 -2.38 16.38 -0.41
CA LYS A 141 -2.40 17.34 0.70
C LYS A 141 -2.37 16.72 2.08
N LYS A 142 -2.72 15.43 2.18
CA LYS A 142 -2.83 14.72 3.46
C LYS A 142 -2.13 13.37 3.41
N ILE A 143 -1.81 12.84 4.59
CA ILE A 143 -1.37 11.47 4.79
C ILE A 143 -2.29 10.77 5.78
N CYS A 144 -2.58 9.49 5.55
CA CYS A 144 -3.10 8.60 6.59
C CYS A 144 -2.03 7.59 6.98
N TYR A 145 -2.02 7.16 8.24
CA TYR A 145 -1.04 6.24 8.79
C TYR A 145 -1.56 5.61 10.08
N TYR A 146 -0.97 4.51 10.49
CA TYR A 146 -1.26 3.84 11.75
C TYR A 146 -0.11 4.06 12.73
N VAL A 147 -0.43 4.39 13.98
CA VAL A 147 0.52 4.44 15.10
C VAL A 147 0.34 3.17 15.91
N ALA A 148 1.42 2.40 16.07
CA ALA A 148 1.38 1.12 16.78
C ALA A 148 0.80 1.27 18.19
N GLY A 149 -0.22 0.45 18.50
CA GLY A 149 -0.94 0.47 19.78
C GLY A 149 -1.92 1.62 19.97
N LYS A 150 -1.97 2.62 19.08
CA LYS A 150 -2.83 3.81 19.21
C LYS A 150 -3.96 3.85 18.19
N GLY A 151 -3.73 3.43 16.95
CA GLY A 151 -4.74 3.46 15.89
C GLY A 151 -4.34 4.28 14.67
N CYS A 152 -5.33 4.56 13.81
CA CYS A 152 -5.17 5.31 12.58
C CYS A 152 -5.34 6.81 12.81
N PHE A 153 -4.51 7.57 12.11
CA PHE A 153 -4.48 9.03 12.10
C PHE A 153 -4.44 9.56 10.68
N VAL A 154 -4.91 10.78 10.51
CA VAL A 154 -4.74 11.60 9.32
C VAL A 154 -4.02 12.88 9.73
N ALA A 155 -3.07 13.34 8.93
CA ALA A 155 -2.37 14.61 9.11
C ALA A 155 -2.22 15.34 7.78
N ASN A 156 -1.81 16.60 7.81
CA ASN A 156 -1.34 17.30 6.61
C ASN A 156 -0.12 16.59 6.00
N ILE A 157 0.17 16.85 4.74
CA ILE A 157 1.29 16.21 4.02
C ILE A 157 2.66 16.45 4.68
N ASP A 158 2.82 17.55 5.40
CA ASP A 158 4.02 17.90 6.16
C ASP A 158 4.07 17.24 7.56
N GLY A 159 3.04 16.45 7.92
CA GLY A 159 2.91 15.81 9.23
C GLY A 159 2.27 16.68 10.31
N SER A 160 1.91 17.93 10.01
CA SER A 160 1.22 18.81 10.96
C SER A 160 -0.24 18.39 11.17
N ASN A 161 -0.82 18.84 12.29
CA ASN A 161 -2.24 18.67 12.62
C ASN A 161 -2.74 17.21 12.59
N PRO A 162 -2.10 16.26 13.33
CA PRO A 162 -2.55 14.87 13.37
C PRO A 162 -3.92 14.75 14.03
N GLN A 163 -4.85 14.09 13.36
CA GLN A 163 -6.20 13.81 13.82
C GLN A 163 -6.41 12.30 13.94
N PHE A 164 -6.91 11.85 15.10
CA PHE A 164 -7.27 10.45 15.31
C PHE A 164 -8.53 10.10 14.54
N ILE A 165 -8.54 8.96 13.88
CA ILE A 165 -9.69 8.44 13.11
C ILE A 165 -10.37 7.29 13.86
N ALA A 166 -9.63 6.20 14.09
CA ALA A 166 -10.17 5.01 14.76
C ALA A 166 -9.05 4.11 15.27
N ARG A 167 -9.34 3.28 16.26
CA ARG A 167 -8.40 2.28 16.77
C ARG A 167 -8.33 1.06 15.85
N ASP A 168 -9.46 0.61 15.37
CA ASP A 168 -9.65 -0.56 14.49
C ASP A 168 -9.59 -0.17 13.00
N CYS A 169 -8.52 0.49 12.59
CA CYS A 169 -8.35 1.05 11.25
C CYS A 169 -6.94 0.75 10.74
N ARG A 170 -6.68 -0.49 10.32
CA ARG A 170 -5.35 -0.96 9.88
C ARG A 170 -5.24 -0.96 8.36
N ALA A 171 -4.02 -0.82 7.85
CA ALA A 171 -3.68 -0.82 6.43
C ALA A 171 -4.54 0.15 5.58
N ALA A 172 -4.83 1.33 6.12
CA ALA A 172 -5.70 2.32 5.50
C ALA A 172 -5.17 2.81 4.15
N LYS A 173 -6.08 3.02 3.21
CA LYS A 173 -5.86 3.64 1.89
C LYS A 173 -6.91 4.72 1.66
N TRP A 174 -6.52 5.77 0.95
CA TRP A 174 -7.46 6.80 0.54
C TRP A 174 -8.37 6.30 -0.57
N TYR A 175 -9.68 6.41 -0.38
CA TYR A 175 -10.66 6.21 -1.45
C TYR A 175 -10.88 7.51 -2.24
N ASN A 176 -10.94 8.63 -1.53
CA ASN A 176 -10.97 9.99 -2.05
C ASN A 176 -10.35 10.94 -1.02
N ASN A 177 -10.39 12.25 -1.24
CA ASN A 177 -9.77 13.23 -0.34
C ASN A 177 -10.43 13.35 1.05
N ASN A 178 -11.60 12.72 1.24
CA ASN A 178 -12.39 12.81 2.48
C ASN A 178 -12.71 11.44 3.10
N THR A 179 -12.33 10.35 2.45
CA THR A 179 -12.67 8.98 2.88
C THR A 179 -11.46 8.08 2.79
N ILE A 180 -11.17 7.34 3.86
CA ILE A 180 -10.20 6.25 3.88
C ILE A 180 -10.92 4.91 4.02
N VAL A 181 -10.35 3.87 3.41
CA VAL A 181 -10.80 2.49 3.51
C VAL A 181 -9.73 1.68 4.21
N ALA A 182 -10.11 0.88 5.18
CA ALA A 182 -9.19 0.14 6.03
C ALA A 182 -9.74 -1.25 6.36
N MET A 183 -8.92 -2.09 6.96
CA MET A 183 -9.39 -3.30 7.62
C MET A 183 -9.60 -3.04 9.11
N ALA A 184 -10.73 -3.52 9.63
CA ALA A 184 -11.05 -3.61 11.05
C ALA A 184 -10.96 -5.07 11.44
N ASP A 185 -9.84 -5.47 12.04
CA ASP A 185 -9.51 -6.84 12.38
C ASP A 185 -9.51 -7.05 13.89
N GLU A 186 -9.84 -8.28 14.26
CA GLU A 186 -9.76 -8.83 15.62
C GLU A 186 -8.80 -10.02 15.59
N ASP A 187 -8.01 -10.21 16.64
CA ASP A 187 -7.12 -11.33 16.82
C ASP A 187 -7.25 -11.92 18.24
N ASP A 188 -6.84 -13.17 18.38
CA ASP A 188 -6.78 -13.87 19.66
C ASP A 188 -5.37 -13.84 20.29
N GLY A 189 -4.50 -12.98 19.77
CA GLY A 189 -3.09 -12.87 20.11
C GLY A 189 -2.18 -13.76 19.27
N HIS A 190 -2.72 -14.67 18.45
CA HIS A 190 -1.99 -15.55 17.54
C HIS A 190 -2.49 -15.47 16.10
N PHE A 191 -3.79 -15.41 15.90
CA PHE A 191 -4.42 -15.44 14.59
C PHE A 191 -5.50 -14.37 14.46
N THR A 192 -5.67 -13.82 13.27
CA THR A 192 -6.83 -12.98 12.95
C THR A 192 -8.08 -13.84 12.94
N THR A 193 -9.02 -13.55 13.81
CA THR A 193 -10.27 -14.30 13.99
C THR A 193 -11.44 -13.68 13.24
N ALA A 194 -11.41 -12.36 13.05
CA ALA A 194 -12.40 -11.62 12.27
C ALA A 194 -11.71 -10.43 11.57
N SER A 195 -12.20 -10.02 10.41
CA SER A 195 -11.77 -8.80 9.74
C SER A 195 -12.80 -8.35 8.71
N ALA A 196 -13.15 -7.09 8.74
CA ALA A 196 -14.01 -6.45 7.75
C ALA A 196 -13.30 -5.30 7.06
N ILE A 197 -13.65 -5.03 5.80
CA ILE A 197 -13.30 -3.77 5.15
C ILE A 197 -14.30 -2.72 5.61
N VAL A 198 -13.78 -1.59 6.05
CA VAL A 198 -14.53 -0.46 6.58
C VAL A 198 -14.11 0.84 5.90
N ALA A 199 -15.05 1.74 5.71
CA ALA A 199 -14.80 3.11 5.26
C ALA A 199 -14.97 4.07 6.44
N TYR A 200 -14.05 5.02 6.57
CA TYR A 200 -14.11 6.11 7.53
C TYR A 200 -14.06 7.43 6.76
N SER A 201 -15.06 8.27 6.96
CA SER A 201 -14.97 9.64 6.47
C SER A 201 -14.27 10.54 7.49
N LEU A 202 -13.62 11.59 7.02
CA LEU A 202 -12.93 12.54 7.90
C LEU A 202 -13.88 13.34 8.81
N ASN A 203 -15.19 13.27 8.58
CA ASN A 203 -16.22 13.86 9.45
C ASN A 203 -16.71 12.90 10.55
N GLY A 204 -16.06 11.72 10.70
CA GLY A 204 -16.33 10.77 11.79
C GLY A 204 -17.35 9.67 11.47
N GLN A 205 -17.87 9.58 10.25
CA GLN A 205 -18.79 8.50 9.87
C GLN A 205 -18.00 7.22 9.58
N LYS A 206 -18.52 6.07 10.05
CA LYS A 206 -18.01 4.72 9.78
C LYS A 206 -19.04 3.91 9.02
N GLN A 207 -18.63 3.23 7.96
CA GLN A 207 -19.45 2.30 7.21
C GLN A 207 -18.73 0.95 7.08
N VAL A 208 -19.39 -0.14 7.46
CA VAL A 208 -18.86 -1.51 7.28
C VAL A 208 -19.25 -1.97 5.88
N LEU A 209 -18.25 -2.38 5.09
CA LEU A 209 -18.42 -2.73 3.68
C LEU A 209 -18.49 -4.24 3.43
N THR A 210 -17.91 -5.06 4.33
CA THR A 210 -17.92 -6.52 4.22
C THR A 210 -18.29 -7.17 5.53
N SER A 211 -18.71 -8.44 5.47
CA SER A 211 -18.86 -9.26 6.69
C SER A 211 -17.50 -9.48 7.34
N ASN A 212 -17.41 -9.39 8.67
CA ASN A 212 -16.19 -9.68 9.42
C ASN A 212 -15.78 -11.17 9.35
N LYS A 213 -16.74 -12.09 9.15
CA LYS A 213 -16.50 -13.54 8.96
C LYS A 213 -15.72 -13.85 7.69
N MET A 214 -15.68 -12.92 6.75
CA MET A 214 -14.93 -13.06 5.50
C MET A 214 -13.43 -12.97 5.72
N ILE A 215 -12.98 -12.39 6.83
CA ILE A 215 -11.58 -12.06 7.16
C ILE A 215 -10.92 -11.34 5.98
N ALA A 216 -11.56 -10.23 5.59
CA ALA A 216 -11.12 -9.37 4.51
C ALA A 216 -9.94 -8.49 4.96
N MET A 217 -8.87 -8.42 4.16
CA MET A 217 -7.59 -7.84 4.57
C MET A 217 -6.98 -6.97 3.46
N TYR A 218 -6.22 -5.97 3.86
CA TYR A 218 -5.36 -5.16 2.98
C TYR A 218 -6.09 -4.56 1.78
N PRO A 219 -7.02 -3.63 2.01
CA PRO A 219 -7.74 -2.99 0.91
C PRO A 219 -6.83 -2.11 0.06
N TYR A 220 -7.12 -2.08 -1.22
CA TYR A 220 -6.63 -1.11 -2.19
C TYR A 220 -7.81 -0.44 -2.86
N THR A 221 -7.65 0.80 -3.23
CA THR A 221 -8.73 1.66 -3.75
C THR A 221 -8.39 2.17 -5.13
N ALA A 222 -9.38 2.25 -5.98
CA ALA A 222 -9.35 2.90 -7.28
C ALA A 222 -10.65 3.70 -7.47
N GLU A 223 -10.80 4.38 -8.57
CA GLU A 223 -12.05 5.04 -8.93
C GLU A 223 -13.20 4.02 -8.94
N ASN A 224 -14.24 4.26 -8.12
CA ASN A 224 -15.43 3.41 -7.99
C ASN A 224 -15.18 1.94 -7.60
N MET A 225 -14.01 1.61 -7.06
CA MET A 225 -13.65 0.23 -6.76
C MET A 225 -12.80 0.12 -5.49
N ILE A 226 -13.06 -0.95 -4.73
CA ILE A 226 -12.21 -1.39 -3.62
C ILE A 226 -11.84 -2.85 -3.86
N VAL A 227 -10.55 -3.15 -3.87
CA VAL A 227 -10.03 -4.52 -4.05
C VAL A 227 -9.34 -4.95 -2.77
N PHE A 228 -9.60 -6.17 -2.31
CA PHE A 228 -9.01 -6.71 -1.08
C PHE A 228 -8.80 -8.22 -1.20
N SER A 229 -8.00 -8.77 -0.30
CA SER A 229 -7.77 -10.21 -0.20
C SER A 229 -8.39 -10.77 1.07
N THR A 230 -8.67 -12.07 1.09
CA THR A 230 -9.06 -12.79 2.31
C THR A 230 -7.87 -13.57 2.87
N LEU A 231 -8.00 -14.03 4.11
CA LEU A 231 -7.01 -14.91 4.74
C LEU A 231 -6.79 -16.20 3.93
N LYS A 232 -7.81 -16.67 3.20
CA LYS A 232 -7.71 -17.84 2.33
C LYS A 232 -6.96 -17.59 1.01
N GLY A 233 -6.55 -16.33 0.76
CA GLY A 233 -5.84 -15.96 -0.47
C GLY A 233 -6.77 -15.72 -1.68
N GLU A 234 -8.07 -15.53 -1.44
CA GLU A 234 -9.04 -15.12 -2.45
C GLU A 234 -8.97 -13.60 -2.61
N THR A 235 -9.18 -13.10 -3.82
CA THR A 235 -9.25 -11.67 -4.13
C THR A 235 -10.68 -11.30 -4.50
N TYR A 236 -11.17 -10.25 -3.89
CA TYR A 236 -12.52 -9.72 -4.11
C TYR A 236 -12.47 -8.26 -4.54
N MET A 237 -13.50 -7.86 -5.25
CA MET A 237 -13.71 -6.51 -5.73
C MET A 237 -15.10 -6.04 -5.35
N LEU A 238 -15.18 -4.86 -4.74
CA LEU A 238 -16.42 -4.14 -4.47
C LEU A 238 -16.53 -2.96 -5.42
N ASN A 239 -17.62 -2.88 -6.15
CA ASN A 239 -17.97 -1.69 -6.90
C ASN A 239 -18.66 -0.69 -5.95
N VAL A 240 -18.14 0.50 -5.86
CA VAL A 240 -18.67 1.59 -5.04
C VAL A 240 -19.42 2.53 -5.99
N LYS A 241 -20.73 2.64 -5.78
CA LYS A 241 -21.59 3.55 -6.57
C LYS A 241 -21.61 4.94 -5.99
#